data_86b443383c2ff6cdfb9ec1b5558bec9a
#
_entry.id   86b443383c2ff6cdfb9ec1b5558bec9a
#
_cell.length_a   1.000
_cell.length_b   1.000
_cell.length_c   1.000
_cell.angle_alpha   90.00
_cell.angle_beta   90.00
_cell.angle_gamma   90.00
#
_symmetry.space_group_name_H-M   'P 1'
#
loop_
_entity.id
_entity.type
_entity.pdbx_description
1 polymer ?
#
loop_
_entity_poly.entity_id
_entity_poly.type
_entity_poly.pdbx_seq_one_letter_code
_entity_poly.pdbx_strand_id
1 'polypeptide(L)'
;DRKFNAADFADKVNGLLADQESLVIILNTPAHNPTGYSLTLEDWDRVVSILTDAAGCGKAIALVVDAAYIDFAGDEEEYRRFLPKLDELPENVISIMAYSLSKTYTLYGTRCGAMICIARTKDIADEFKRVCEYSSRGSWSNSAKVAQVILSRIYGDPELLADVDAERAHYRDMLAARGKAFTEAAGEAGLDIVPFDAGFFVSIPCDDPDAVSAELEKEGVFIVPLAKGLRVSVASISEEKCRRLPAIIKAAMEKPGM
;
A
#
# COMPACT_ATOMS: atom_id res chain seq x y z
N ASP A 1 20.16 1.44 -3.78
CA ASP A 1 19.82 0.60 -2.62
C ASP A 1 18.30 0.35 -2.47
N ARG A 2 17.47 0.83 -3.40
CA ARG A 2 16.00 0.57 -3.47
C ARG A 2 15.24 0.83 -2.17
N LYS A 3 15.69 1.78 -1.38
CA LYS A 3 15.00 2.32 -0.21
C LYS A 3 14.21 3.56 -0.59
N PHE A 4 13.43 4.10 0.35
CA PHE A 4 12.77 5.39 0.14
C PHE A 4 13.78 6.48 -0.22
N ASN A 5 13.59 7.10 -1.39
CA ASN A 5 14.47 8.15 -1.89
C ASN A 5 13.99 9.52 -1.38
N ALA A 6 14.36 9.85 -0.16
CA ALA A 6 13.96 11.10 0.49
C ALA A 6 14.43 12.35 -0.27
N ALA A 7 15.60 12.30 -0.92
CA ALA A 7 16.12 13.45 -1.69
C ALA A 7 15.25 13.73 -2.92
N ASP A 8 14.96 12.71 -3.73
CA ASP A 8 14.10 12.85 -4.92
C ASP A 8 12.65 13.22 -4.51
N PHE A 9 12.17 12.69 -3.38
CA PHE A 9 10.88 13.08 -2.84
C PHE A 9 10.84 14.57 -2.48
N ALA A 10 11.86 15.09 -1.78
CA ALA A 10 11.98 16.51 -1.45
C ALA A 10 12.06 17.40 -2.69
N ASP A 11 12.88 17.01 -3.66
CA ASP A 11 13.04 17.76 -4.93
C ASP A 11 11.72 17.85 -5.69
N LYS A 12 10.96 16.74 -5.77
CA LYS A 12 9.65 16.73 -6.44
C LYS A 12 8.60 17.53 -5.70
N VAL A 13 8.53 17.42 -4.38
CA VAL A 13 7.60 18.22 -3.56
C VAL A 13 7.85 19.71 -3.77
N ASN A 14 9.10 20.14 -3.63
CA ASN A 14 9.46 21.55 -3.81
C ASN A 14 9.26 22.05 -5.24
N GLY A 15 9.64 21.24 -6.24
CA GLY A 15 9.44 21.59 -7.65
C GLY A 15 7.96 21.76 -8.00
N LEU A 16 7.09 20.85 -7.56
CA LEU A 16 5.65 20.95 -7.80
C LEU A 16 5.03 22.17 -7.08
N LEU A 17 5.43 22.42 -5.84
CA LEU A 17 4.95 23.59 -5.08
C LEU A 17 5.43 24.93 -5.67
N ALA A 18 6.54 24.95 -6.42
CA ALA A 18 6.95 26.16 -7.13
C ALA A 18 5.92 26.57 -8.19
N ASP A 19 5.31 25.60 -8.88
CA ASP A 19 4.41 25.83 -10.01
C ASP A 19 2.92 25.75 -9.67
N GLN A 20 2.56 25.16 -8.51
CA GLN A 20 1.17 24.87 -8.11
C GLN A 20 0.80 25.63 -6.83
N GLU A 21 -0.48 26.02 -6.69
CA GLU A 21 -1.01 26.67 -5.49
C GLU A 21 -1.32 25.66 -4.36
N SER A 22 -1.43 24.39 -4.70
CA SER A 22 -1.63 23.31 -3.72
C SER A 22 -1.05 22.00 -4.25
N LEU A 23 -0.77 21.06 -3.36
CA LEU A 23 -0.18 19.76 -3.72
C LEU A 23 -0.95 18.62 -3.05
N VAL A 24 -1.24 17.57 -3.83
CA VAL A 24 -1.73 16.30 -3.30
C VAL A 24 -0.64 15.25 -3.49
N ILE A 25 -0.28 14.60 -2.41
CA ILE A 25 0.74 13.54 -2.35
C ILE A 25 0.03 12.24 -1.97
N ILE A 26 0.24 11.17 -2.71
CA ILE A 26 -0.27 9.84 -2.38
C ILE A 26 0.92 8.94 -2.06
N LEU A 27 0.98 8.44 -0.81
CA LEU A 27 1.92 7.43 -0.37
C LEU A 27 1.18 6.12 -0.13
N ASN A 28 1.40 5.12 -0.99
CA ASN A 28 0.87 3.79 -0.78
C ASN A 28 1.81 3.00 0.14
N THR A 29 1.46 2.94 1.41
CA THR A 29 2.25 2.31 2.49
C THR A 29 1.34 2.09 3.71
N PRO A 30 1.58 1.03 4.55
CA PRO A 30 2.58 -0.03 4.37
C PRO A 30 2.15 -1.07 3.33
N ALA A 31 3.06 -2.00 3.03
CA ALA A 31 2.85 -3.08 2.06
C ALA A 31 2.46 -2.58 0.66
N HIS A 32 3.27 -1.68 0.11
CA HIS A 32 3.06 -1.01 -1.17
C HIS A 32 2.69 -1.97 -2.32
N ASN A 33 1.66 -1.66 -3.05
CA ASN A 33 1.35 -2.32 -4.32
C ASN A 33 2.01 -1.51 -5.47
N PRO A 34 3.01 -2.06 -6.18
CA PRO A 34 3.24 -3.49 -6.40
C PRO A 34 4.42 -4.14 -5.65
N THR A 35 5.18 -3.43 -4.84
CA THR A 35 6.52 -3.91 -4.38
C THR A 35 6.49 -4.70 -3.08
N GLY A 36 5.51 -4.50 -2.21
CA GLY A 36 5.51 -5.02 -0.86
C GLY A 36 6.40 -4.25 0.12
N TYR A 37 6.99 -3.13 -0.31
CA TYR A 37 7.81 -2.26 0.52
C TYR A 37 6.96 -1.48 1.53
N SER A 38 7.48 -1.29 2.73
CA SER A 38 6.86 -0.45 3.76
C SER A 38 7.82 0.64 4.21
N LEU A 39 7.34 1.88 4.33
CA LEU A 39 8.14 2.95 4.91
C LEU A 39 8.47 2.62 6.36
N THR A 40 9.74 2.73 6.72
CA THR A 40 10.22 2.60 8.10
C THR A 40 9.82 3.84 8.93
N LEU A 41 9.94 3.77 10.25
CA LEU A 41 9.71 4.95 11.10
C LEU A 41 10.70 6.09 10.78
N GLU A 42 11.94 5.75 10.40
CA GLU A 42 12.95 6.72 9.97
C GLU A 42 12.56 7.37 8.63
N ASP A 43 11.98 6.61 7.69
CA ASP A 43 11.47 7.16 6.44
C ASP A 43 10.30 8.11 6.70
N TRP A 44 9.43 7.78 7.65
CA TRP A 44 8.34 8.65 8.09
C TRP A 44 8.85 9.93 8.74
N ASP A 45 9.92 9.89 9.55
CA ASP A 45 10.56 11.09 10.09
C ASP A 45 11.05 12.00 8.96
N ARG A 46 11.64 11.42 7.92
CA ARG A 46 12.06 12.17 6.72
C ARG A 46 10.88 12.76 5.96
N VAL A 47 9.80 12.00 5.76
CA VAL A 47 8.58 12.51 5.12
C VAL A 47 8.01 13.69 5.88
N VAL A 48 7.86 13.58 7.20
CA VAL A 48 7.33 14.67 8.06
C VAL A 48 8.23 15.88 8.00
N SER A 49 9.55 15.71 8.11
CA SER A 49 10.51 16.83 8.01
C SER A 49 10.41 17.54 6.66
N ILE A 50 10.41 16.80 5.55
CA ILE A 50 10.33 17.36 4.19
C ILE A 50 9.02 18.13 4.00
N LEU A 51 7.89 17.57 4.45
CA LEU A 51 6.60 18.24 4.32
C LEU A 51 6.46 19.45 5.23
N THR A 52 7.08 19.43 6.41
CA THR A 52 7.12 20.57 7.33
C THR A 52 7.92 21.72 6.72
N ASP A 53 9.08 21.43 6.13
CA ASP A 53 9.91 22.43 5.45
C ASP A 53 9.19 23.00 4.23
N ALA A 54 8.60 22.15 3.41
CA ALA A 54 7.86 22.53 2.22
C ALA A 54 6.62 23.37 2.54
N ALA A 55 5.93 23.08 3.64
CA ALA A 55 4.78 23.85 4.13
C ALA A 55 5.11 25.29 4.49
N GLY A 56 6.39 25.59 4.73
CA GLY A 56 6.88 26.96 4.98
C GLY A 56 6.59 27.94 3.86
N CYS A 57 6.30 27.51 2.64
CA CYS A 57 5.84 28.35 1.54
C CYS A 57 4.39 28.86 1.72
N GLY A 58 3.65 28.39 2.72
CA GLY A 58 2.26 28.77 3.02
C GLY A 58 1.19 28.15 2.14
N LYS A 59 1.58 27.28 1.18
CA LYS A 59 0.63 26.61 0.28
C LYS A 59 0.02 25.36 0.95
N ALA A 60 -1.16 24.98 0.51
CA ALA A 60 -1.87 23.81 1.05
C ALA A 60 -1.30 22.49 0.52
N ILE A 61 -1.08 21.53 1.40
CA ILE A 61 -0.62 20.19 1.05
C ILE A 61 -1.61 19.16 1.61
N ALA A 62 -2.03 18.21 0.78
CA ALA A 62 -2.79 17.05 1.21
C ALA A 62 -1.93 15.79 1.09
N LEU A 63 -1.59 15.18 2.22
CA LEU A 63 -0.91 13.88 2.28
C LEU A 63 -1.96 12.78 2.39
N VAL A 64 -2.13 11.99 1.34
CA VAL A 64 -2.98 10.79 1.34
C VAL A 64 -2.10 9.56 1.57
N VAL A 65 -2.28 8.92 2.71
CA VAL A 65 -1.68 7.62 3.01
C VAL A 65 -2.64 6.52 2.55
N ASP A 66 -2.33 5.89 1.42
CA ASP A 66 -3.10 4.73 0.95
C ASP A 66 -2.66 3.50 1.75
N ALA A 67 -3.40 3.24 2.83
CA ALA A 67 -3.17 2.17 3.79
C ALA A 67 -4.03 0.92 3.50
N ALA A 68 -4.34 0.66 2.23
CA ALA A 68 -5.23 -0.43 1.83
C ALA A 68 -4.77 -1.82 2.31
N TYR A 69 -3.48 -2.01 2.56
CA TYR A 69 -2.87 -3.28 2.99
C TYR A 69 -2.37 -3.27 4.43
N ILE A 70 -2.69 -2.26 5.23
CA ILE A 70 -2.14 -2.07 6.58
C ILE A 70 -2.32 -3.29 7.49
N ASP A 71 -3.45 -3.98 7.40
CA ASP A 71 -3.74 -5.15 8.24
C ASP A 71 -3.02 -6.43 7.78
N PHE A 72 -2.31 -6.36 6.65
CA PHE A 72 -1.46 -7.45 6.12
C PHE A 72 0.02 -7.05 6.04
N ALA A 73 0.41 -5.98 6.71
CA ALA A 73 1.76 -5.45 6.69
C ALA A 73 2.69 -6.08 7.77
N GLY A 74 2.20 -7.03 8.54
CA GLY A 74 2.92 -7.68 9.63
C GLY A 74 2.27 -7.43 10.99
N ASP A 75 3.07 -7.19 12.03
CA ASP A 75 2.55 -6.91 13.37
C ASP A 75 1.75 -5.61 13.40
N GLU A 76 0.55 -5.69 14.00
CA GLU A 76 -0.42 -4.59 13.97
C GLU A 76 0.09 -3.34 14.71
N GLU A 77 0.77 -3.51 15.83
CA GLU A 77 1.32 -2.39 16.58
C GLU A 77 2.48 -1.74 15.82
N GLU A 78 3.36 -2.54 15.21
CA GLU A 78 4.53 -2.04 14.52
C GLU A 78 4.16 -1.16 13.32
N TYR A 79 3.27 -1.62 12.44
CA TYR A 79 2.92 -0.91 11.21
C TYR A 79 1.93 0.25 11.40
N ARG A 80 1.40 0.45 12.61
CA ARG A 80 0.59 1.62 12.97
C ARG A 80 1.37 2.69 13.74
N ARG A 81 2.63 2.44 14.10
CA ARG A 81 3.47 3.38 14.87
C ARG A 81 3.74 4.71 14.15
N PHE A 82 3.55 4.77 12.83
CA PHE A 82 3.68 6.02 12.08
C PHE A 82 2.50 6.99 12.30
N LEU A 83 1.34 6.51 12.71
CA LEU A 83 0.13 7.34 12.82
C LEU A 83 0.32 8.59 13.69
N PRO A 84 0.95 8.52 14.88
CA PRO A 84 1.21 9.72 15.67
C PRO A 84 2.08 10.77 14.96
N LYS A 85 2.96 10.37 14.03
CA LYS A 85 3.81 11.30 13.28
C LYS A 85 3.01 12.20 12.33
N LEU A 86 1.83 11.78 11.90
CA LEU A 86 0.94 12.60 11.07
C LEU A 86 0.37 13.80 11.84
N ASP A 87 0.33 13.72 13.17
CA ASP A 87 -0.08 14.82 14.06
C ASP A 87 1.00 15.90 14.21
N GLU A 88 2.24 15.62 13.81
CA GLU A 88 3.36 16.56 13.88
C GLU A 88 3.34 17.56 12.71
N LEU A 89 2.58 17.29 11.65
CA LEU A 89 2.53 18.12 10.45
C LEU A 89 1.89 19.50 10.70
N PRO A 90 2.32 20.57 9.99
CA PRO A 90 1.78 21.91 10.10
C PRO A 90 0.29 22.03 9.73
N GLU A 91 -0.37 23.11 10.13
CA GLU A 91 -1.80 23.35 9.88
C GLU A 91 -2.20 23.36 8.38
N ASN A 92 -1.29 23.81 7.51
CA ASN A 92 -1.51 23.82 6.07
C ASN A 92 -1.20 22.47 5.39
N VAL A 93 -0.89 21.42 6.17
CA VAL A 93 -0.77 20.04 5.70
C VAL A 93 -1.88 19.20 6.32
N ILE A 94 -2.82 18.73 5.50
CA ILE A 94 -3.86 17.81 5.93
C ILE A 94 -3.45 16.37 5.63
N SER A 95 -3.54 15.47 6.62
CA SER A 95 -3.29 14.05 6.45
C SER A 95 -4.60 13.28 6.31
N ILE A 96 -4.65 12.42 5.31
CA ILE A 96 -5.83 11.60 4.99
C ILE A 96 -5.38 10.16 4.88
N MET A 97 -5.89 9.29 5.72
CA MET A 97 -5.68 7.83 5.56
C MET A 97 -6.82 7.23 4.74
N ALA A 98 -6.48 6.60 3.63
CA ALA A 98 -7.40 5.84 2.80
C ALA A 98 -7.36 4.36 3.23
N TYR A 99 -8.43 3.91 3.90
CA TYR A 99 -8.57 2.55 4.41
C TYR A 99 -9.54 1.75 3.55
N SER A 100 -9.19 0.50 3.24
CA SER A 100 -9.95 -0.34 2.30
C SER A 100 -10.52 -1.58 2.97
N LEU A 101 -11.84 -1.75 2.92
CA LEU A 101 -12.50 -2.97 3.38
C LEU A 101 -12.31 -4.14 2.41
N SER A 102 -11.92 -3.86 1.17
CA SER A 102 -11.69 -4.89 0.15
C SER A 102 -10.64 -5.91 0.59
N LYS A 103 -9.54 -5.47 1.24
CA LYS A 103 -8.45 -6.34 1.67
C LYS A 103 -8.70 -6.83 3.10
N THR A 104 -8.88 -5.91 4.02
CA THR A 104 -9.02 -6.19 5.45
C THR A 104 -10.12 -7.20 5.78
N TYR A 105 -11.27 -7.11 5.09
CA TYR A 105 -12.43 -7.99 5.31
C TYR A 105 -12.79 -8.82 4.07
N THR A 106 -11.91 -8.89 3.07
CA THR A 106 -12.16 -9.57 1.78
C THR A 106 -13.44 -9.15 1.05
N LEU A 107 -13.95 -7.95 1.34
CA LEU A 107 -15.19 -7.41 0.78
C LEU A 107 -14.98 -6.67 -0.54
N TYR A 108 -14.24 -7.27 -1.49
CA TYR A 108 -13.86 -6.65 -2.78
C TYR A 108 -15.06 -6.10 -3.59
N GLY A 109 -16.15 -6.85 -3.62
CA GLY A 109 -17.33 -6.52 -4.41
C GLY A 109 -18.19 -5.38 -3.83
N THR A 110 -18.02 -5.05 -2.55
CA THR A 110 -18.85 -4.01 -1.89
C THR A 110 -18.44 -2.59 -2.21
N ARG A 111 -17.25 -2.39 -2.78
CA ARG A 111 -16.70 -1.07 -3.14
C ARG A 111 -16.74 -0.06 -1.99
N CYS A 112 -16.32 -0.48 -0.80
CA CYS A 112 -16.38 0.33 0.41
C CYS A 112 -15.00 0.48 1.07
N GLY A 113 -14.77 1.66 1.63
CA GLY A 113 -13.59 2.03 2.39
C GLY A 113 -13.89 3.25 3.25
N ALA A 114 -12.89 3.75 3.96
CA ALA A 114 -12.99 4.96 4.75
C ALA A 114 -11.89 5.95 4.38
N MET A 115 -12.22 7.23 4.32
CA MET A 115 -11.29 8.34 4.33
C MET A 115 -11.23 8.90 5.75
N ILE A 116 -10.11 8.78 6.42
CA ILE A 116 -9.91 9.20 7.81
C ILE A 116 -9.01 10.42 7.79
N CYS A 117 -9.56 11.57 8.15
CA CYS A 117 -8.80 12.81 8.26
C CYS A 117 -8.13 12.90 9.62
N ILE A 118 -6.83 13.17 9.61
CA ILE A 118 -6.02 13.52 10.78
C ILE A 118 -5.66 14.99 10.61
N ALA A 119 -6.21 15.85 11.46
CA ALA A 119 -6.06 17.29 11.37
C ALA A 119 -5.76 17.91 12.74
N ARG A 120 -5.03 19.02 12.74
CA ARG A 120 -4.62 19.75 13.95
C ARG A 120 -5.79 20.25 14.79
N THR A 121 -6.89 20.61 14.14
CA THR A 121 -8.06 21.17 14.81
C THR A 121 -9.34 20.43 14.39
N LYS A 122 -10.32 20.44 15.31
CA LYS A 122 -11.63 19.89 15.05
C LYS A 122 -12.33 20.59 13.88
N ASP A 123 -12.12 21.89 13.74
CA ASP A 123 -12.78 22.68 12.67
C ASP A 123 -12.32 22.21 11.27
N ILE A 124 -11.02 21.95 11.09
CA ILE A 124 -10.49 21.39 9.83
C ILE A 124 -11.07 20.00 9.57
N ALA A 125 -11.12 19.14 10.59
CA ALA A 125 -11.70 17.80 10.44
C ALA A 125 -13.22 17.84 10.12
N ASP A 126 -13.97 18.73 10.75
CA ASP A 126 -15.39 18.92 10.47
C ASP A 126 -15.62 19.51 9.07
N GLU A 127 -14.78 20.41 8.61
CA GLU A 127 -14.85 20.93 7.24
C GLU A 127 -14.53 19.85 6.21
N PHE A 128 -13.47 19.08 6.40
CA PHE A 128 -13.15 17.92 5.56
C PHE A 128 -14.35 16.95 5.46
N LYS A 129 -14.95 16.62 6.59
CA LYS A 129 -16.15 15.77 6.63
C LYS A 129 -17.29 16.34 5.79
N ARG A 130 -17.62 17.64 5.95
CA ARG A 130 -18.69 18.32 5.19
C ARG A 130 -18.40 18.32 3.69
N VAL A 131 -17.15 18.58 3.29
CA VAL A 131 -16.73 18.55 1.88
C VAL A 131 -16.88 17.15 1.29
N CYS A 132 -16.45 16.12 2.02
CA CYS A 132 -16.60 14.72 1.59
C CYS A 132 -18.08 14.30 1.50
N GLU A 133 -18.91 14.68 2.45
CA GLU A 133 -20.36 14.41 2.42
C GLU A 133 -21.03 15.08 1.22
N TYR A 134 -20.72 16.34 0.96
CA TYR A 134 -21.25 17.09 -0.19
C TYR A 134 -20.80 16.47 -1.53
N SER A 135 -19.52 16.17 -1.66
CA SER A 135 -18.94 15.53 -2.85
C SER A 135 -19.55 14.15 -3.11
N SER A 136 -19.66 13.33 -2.05
CA SER A 136 -20.30 12.02 -2.13
C SER A 136 -21.75 12.13 -2.57
N ARG A 137 -22.50 13.06 -1.98
CA ARG A 137 -23.89 13.29 -2.33
C ARG A 137 -24.07 13.72 -3.78
N GLY A 138 -23.15 14.55 -4.30
CA GLY A 138 -23.18 15.03 -5.69
C GLY A 138 -22.77 13.97 -6.72
N SER A 139 -21.91 13.01 -6.34
CA SER A 139 -21.33 12.04 -7.28
C SER A 139 -22.16 10.74 -7.38
N TRP A 140 -22.41 10.06 -6.25
CA TRP A 140 -23.11 8.76 -6.21
C TRP A 140 -24.16 8.64 -5.12
N SER A 141 -24.44 9.73 -4.41
CA SER A 141 -25.48 9.84 -3.38
C SER A 141 -25.12 9.17 -2.05
N ASN A 142 -24.77 7.89 -2.01
CA ASN A 142 -24.37 7.18 -0.79
C ASN A 142 -23.41 6.03 -1.13
N SER A 143 -22.53 5.70 -0.19
CA SER A 143 -21.72 4.50 -0.25
C SER A 143 -22.55 3.23 0.01
N ALA A 144 -21.98 2.05 -0.35
CA ALA A 144 -22.67 0.77 -0.20
C ALA A 144 -23.02 0.48 1.28
N LYS A 145 -24.31 0.40 1.58
CA LYS A 145 -24.81 0.17 2.95
C LYS A 145 -24.42 -1.22 3.49
N VAL A 146 -24.37 -2.22 2.63
CA VAL A 146 -24.12 -3.62 3.04
C VAL A 146 -22.80 -3.79 3.81
N ALA A 147 -21.72 -3.19 3.35
CA ALA A 147 -20.43 -3.27 4.03
C ALA A 147 -20.47 -2.58 5.40
N GLN A 148 -21.13 -1.44 5.51
CA GLN A 148 -21.30 -0.72 6.79
C GLN A 148 -22.09 -1.54 7.81
N VAL A 149 -23.17 -2.21 7.37
CA VAL A 149 -23.99 -3.09 8.23
C VAL A 149 -23.18 -4.30 8.69
N ILE A 150 -22.39 -4.92 7.79
CA ILE A 150 -21.51 -6.04 8.15
C ILE A 150 -20.54 -5.62 9.24
N LEU A 151 -19.83 -4.51 9.06
CA LEU A 151 -18.88 -4.01 10.06
C LEU A 151 -19.57 -3.66 11.38
N SER A 152 -20.71 -2.97 11.33
CA SER A 152 -21.45 -2.64 12.55
C SER A 152 -21.88 -3.89 13.34
N ARG A 153 -22.18 -5.00 12.65
CA ARG A 153 -22.46 -6.28 13.31
C ARG A 153 -21.22 -6.90 13.90
N ILE A 154 -20.12 -6.94 13.16
CA ILE A 154 -18.84 -7.50 13.65
C ILE A 154 -18.42 -6.77 14.92
N TYR A 155 -18.36 -5.44 14.90
CA TYR A 155 -17.92 -4.64 16.04
C TYR A 155 -18.95 -4.53 17.17
N GLY A 156 -20.21 -4.84 16.89
CA GLY A 156 -21.29 -4.89 17.91
C GLY A 156 -21.41 -6.23 18.64
N ASP A 157 -20.67 -7.25 18.20
CA ASP A 157 -20.69 -8.61 18.75
C ASP A 157 -19.25 -9.05 19.07
N PRO A 158 -18.86 -9.11 20.37
CA PRO A 158 -17.49 -9.45 20.77
C PRO A 158 -17.04 -10.86 20.36
N GLU A 159 -17.95 -11.84 20.30
CA GLU A 159 -17.61 -13.20 19.89
C GLU A 159 -17.33 -13.22 18.38
N LEU A 160 -18.22 -12.62 17.59
CA LEU A 160 -18.02 -12.51 16.15
C LEU A 160 -16.76 -11.69 15.80
N LEU A 161 -16.44 -10.62 16.53
CA LEU A 161 -15.22 -9.85 16.35
C LEU A 161 -13.98 -10.71 16.61
N ALA A 162 -13.98 -11.49 17.68
CA ALA A 162 -12.85 -12.39 18.01
C ALA A 162 -12.64 -13.45 16.94
N ASP A 163 -13.71 -14.04 16.40
CA ASP A 163 -13.63 -15.02 15.30
C ASP A 163 -13.06 -14.39 14.03
N VAL A 164 -13.52 -13.19 13.64
CA VAL A 164 -13.02 -12.46 12.47
C VAL A 164 -11.55 -12.08 12.64
N ASP A 165 -11.14 -11.63 13.82
CA ASP A 165 -9.76 -11.25 14.09
C ASP A 165 -8.84 -12.47 14.09
N ALA A 166 -9.28 -13.62 14.59
CA ALA A 166 -8.53 -14.87 14.50
C ALA A 166 -8.35 -15.35 13.06
N GLU A 167 -9.38 -15.25 12.23
CA GLU A 167 -9.31 -15.58 10.80
C GLU A 167 -8.36 -14.63 10.06
N ARG A 168 -8.45 -13.32 10.32
CA ARG A 168 -7.54 -12.32 9.73
C ARG A 168 -6.07 -12.58 10.11
N ALA A 169 -5.81 -12.91 11.38
CA ALA A 169 -4.48 -13.28 11.84
C ALA A 169 -3.95 -14.51 11.08
N HIS A 170 -4.77 -15.55 10.92
CA HIS A 170 -4.39 -16.74 10.15
C HIS A 170 -3.99 -16.39 8.70
N TYR A 171 -4.77 -15.57 7.99
CA TYR A 171 -4.44 -15.19 6.62
C TYR A 171 -3.22 -14.25 6.55
N ARG A 172 -3.01 -13.38 7.51
CA ARG A 172 -1.81 -12.56 7.62
C ARG A 172 -0.57 -13.43 7.75
N ASP A 173 -0.59 -14.40 8.65
CA ASP A 173 0.54 -15.29 8.90
C ASP A 173 0.83 -16.19 7.69
N MET A 174 -0.21 -16.67 7.00
CA MET A 174 -0.07 -17.41 5.74
C MET A 174 0.58 -16.55 4.66
N LEU A 175 0.19 -15.28 4.52
CA LEU A 175 0.79 -14.37 3.55
C LEU A 175 2.26 -14.06 3.88
N ALA A 176 2.57 -13.86 5.15
CA ALA A 176 3.95 -13.67 5.61
C ALA A 176 4.83 -14.88 5.28
N ALA A 177 4.33 -16.11 5.52
CA ALA A 177 5.04 -17.34 5.17
C ALA A 177 5.29 -17.45 3.64
N ARG A 178 4.29 -17.13 2.82
CA ARG A 178 4.42 -17.12 1.35
C ARG A 178 5.42 -16.08 0.86
N GLY A 179 5.36 -14.85 1.39
CA GLY A 179 6.30 -13.79 1.06
C GLY A 179 7.73 -14.17 1.41
N LYS A 180 7.94 -14.71 2.62
CA LYS A 180 9.22 -15.22 3.07
C LYS A 180 9.74 -16.35 2.15
N ALA A 181 8.90 -17.32 1.83
CA ALA A 181 9.26 -18.43 0.95
C ALA A 181 9.69 -17.95 -0.45
N PHE A 182 9.01 -16.93 -0.99
CA PHE A 182 9.38 -16.33 -2.28
C PHE A 182 10.72 -15.59 -2.20
N THR A 183 10.93 -14.77 -1.16
CA THR A 183 12.15 -13.95 -0.99
C THR A 183 13.39 -14.82 -0.79
N GLU A 184 13.28 -15.87 0.03
CA GLU A 184 14.37 -16.85 0.24
C GLU A 184 14.74 -17.55 -1.08
N ALA A 185 13.73 -18.07 -1.80
CA ALA A 185 13.94 -18.73 -3.08
C ALA A 185 14.46 -17.78 -4.17
N ALA A 186 14.08 -16.51 -4.15
CA ALA A 186 14.63 -15.49 -5.05
C ALA A 186 16.12 -15.28 -4.79
N GLY A 187 16.54 -15.20 -3.53
CA GLY A 187 17.94 -15.14 -3.14
C GLY A 187 18.74 -16.36 -3.61
N GLU A 188 18.21 -17.57 -3.41
CA GLU A 188 18.83 -18.83 -3.84
C GLU A 188 18.98 -18.92 -5.37
N ALA A 189 17.97 -18.43 -6.11
CA ALA A 189 17.99 -18.40 -7.58
C ALA A 189 18.82 -17.24 -8.18
N GLY A 190 19.32 -16.31 -7.36
CA GLY A 190 19.95 -15.08 -7.82
C GLY A 190 18.98 -14.17 -8.59
N LEU A 191 17.69 -14.26 -8.31
CA LEU A 191 16.67 -13.37 -8.87
C LEU A 191 16.64 -12.07 -8.09
N ASP A 192 16.90 -10.96 -8.75
CA ASP A 192 16.84 -9.65 -8.18
C ASP A 192 15.37 -9.21 -7.98
N ILE A 193 15.01 -8.79 -6.78
CA ILE A 193 13.66 -8.31 -6.45
C ILE A 193 13.73 -6.93 -5.79
N VAL A 194 12.66 -6.16 -5.88
CA VAL A 194 12.51 -4.97 -5.04
C VAL A 194 12.36 -5.42 -3.58
N PRO A 195 12.96 -4.74 -2.59
CA PRO A 195 12.79 -5.10 -1.19
C PRO A 195 11.33 -5.31 -0.84
N PHE A 196 11.03 -6.48 -0.26
CA PHE A 196 9.70 -6.90 0.12
C PHE A 196 9.64 -7.07 1.63
N ASP A 197 8.75 -6.32 2.28
CA ASP A 197 8.52 -6.42 3.72
C ASP A 197 7.27 -7.24 4.02
N ALA A 198 6.17 -6.93 3.33
CA ALA A 198 4.89 -7.58 3.57
C ALA A 198 3.89 -7.37 2.40
N GLY A 199 2.69 -7.91 2.55
CA GLY A 199 1.58 -7.67 1.64
C GLY A 199 1.40 -8.73 0.56
N PHE A 200 0.74 -8.36 -0.51
CA PHE A 200 0.22 -9.31 -1.51
C PHE A 200 1.14 -9.50 -2.72
N PHE A 201 2.09 -8.57 -2.95
CA PHE A 201 2.80 -8.49 -4.22
C PHE A 201 4.30 -8.34 -4.01
N VAL A 202 5.07 -9.02 -4.85
CA VAL A 202 6.52 -8.84 -5.01
C VAL A 202 6.77 -8.28 -6.40
N SER A 203 7.67 -7.31 -6.52
CA SER A 203 8.10 -6.75 -7.81
C SER A 203 9.52 -7.21 -8.17
N ILE A 204 9.67 -7.56 -9.43
CA ILE A 204 10.92 -8.02 -10.02
C ILE A 204 11.29 -7.03 -11.12
N PRO A 205 12.40 -6.29 -11.02
CA PRO A 205 12.88 -5.42 -12.09
C PRO A 205 13.16 -6.22 -13.35
N CYS A 206 12.70 -5.73 -14.49
CA CYS A 206 12.87 -6.39 -15.77
C CYS A 206 12.87 -5.33 -16.89
N ASP A 207 13.78 -5.47 -17.86
CA ASP A 207 13.91 -4.53 -18.97
C ASP A 207 12.83 -4.75 -20.05
N ASP A 208 12.46 -6.01 -20.29
CA ASP A 208 11.35 -6.37 -21.20
C ASP A 208 10.32 -7.28 -20.49
N PRO A 209 9.42 -6.67 -19.68
CA PRO A 209 8.44 -7.42 -18.91
C PRO A 209 7.43 -8.19 -19.77
N ASP A 210 7.09 -7.67 -20.95
CA ASP A 210 6.12 -8.29 -21.85
C ASP A 210 6.70 -9.57 -22.49
N ALA A 211 7.95 -9.51 -22.94
CA ALA A 211 8.62 -10.68 -23.51
C ALA A 211 8.80 -11.79 -22.46
N VAL A 212 9.24 -11.43 -21.24
CA VAL A 212 9.37 -12.41 -20.14
C VAL A 212 8.02 -12.99 -19.74
N SER A 213 6.97 -12.18 -19.66
CA SER A 213 5.61 -12.66 -19.38
C SER A 213 5.13 -13.66 -20.44
N ALA A 214 5.33 -13.35 -21.73
CA ALA A 214 4.95 -14.23 -22.84
C ALA A 214 5.73 -15.56 -22.81
N GLU A 215 6.97 -15.56 -22.34
CA GLU A 215 7.76 -16.78 -22.20
C GLU A 215 7.27 -17.63 -21.02
N LEU A 216 6.93 -17.00 -19.91
CA LEU A 216 6.37 -17.67 -18.73
C LEU A 216 4.99 -18.30 -19.01
N GLU A 217 4.17 -17.65 -19.84
CA GLU A 217 2.86 -18.19 -20.26
C GLU A 217 2.97 -19.54 -20.96
N LYS A 218 4.06 -19.79 -21.71
CA LYS A 218 4.30 -21.09 -22.36
C LYS A 218 4.50 -22.24 -21.36
N GLU A 219 4.92 -21.87 -20.13
CA GLU A 219 5.11 -22.81 -19.03
C GLU A 219 3.90 -22.82 -18.06
N GLY A 220 2.80 -22.13 -18.42
CA GLY A 220 1.59 -22.03 -17.60
C GLY A 220 1.74 -21.10 -16.39
N VAL A 221 2.70 -20.18 -16.43
CA VAL A 221 2.93 -19.17 -15.39
C VAL A 221 2.41 -17.81 -15.88
N PHE A 222 1.43 -17.26 -15.17
CA PHE A 222 0.78 -16.00 -15.52
C PHE A 222 1.11 -14.96 -14.45
N ILE A 223 1.88 -13.94 -14.83
CA ILE A 223 2.26 -12.81 -13.97
C ILE A 223 1.90 -11.50 -14.67
N VAL A 224 1.87 -10.40 -13.92
CA VAL A 224 1.47 -9.11 -14.47
C VAL A 224 2.70 -8.33 -14.90
N PRO A 225 2.89 -8.06 -16.21
CA PRO A 225 3.92 -7.13 -16.66
C PRO A 225 3.55 -5.70 -16.26
N LEU A 226 4.54 -4.94 -15.82
CA LEU A 226 4.48 -3.53 -15.48
C LEU A 226 5.51 -2.77 -16.31
N ALA A 227 5.44 -1.44 -16.37
CA ALA A 227 6.32 -0.61 -17.19
C ALA A 227 7.84 -0.81 -16.95
N LYS A 228 8.24 -1.29 -15.77
CA LYS A 228 9.65 -1.50 -15.38
C LYS A 228 9.89 -2.81 -14.62
N GLY A 229 9.07 -3.81 -14.84
CA GLY A 229 9.24 -5.08 -14.15
C GLY A 229 8.00 -5.95 -14.16
N LEU A 230 8.05 -6.98 -13.35
CA LEU A 230 6.99 -7.97 -13.21
C LEU A 230 6.40 -7.90 -11.80
N ARG A 231 5.09 -8.07 -11.68
CA ARG A 231 4.41 -8.16 -10.39
C ARG A 231 3.90 -9.57 -10.16
N VAL A 232 4.40 -10.21 -9.12
CA VAL A 232 3.95 -11.52 -8.65
C VAL A 232 2.99 -11.35 -7.48
N SER A 233 1.85 -12.04 -7.52
CA SER A 233 0.91 -12.09 -6.38
C SER A 233 1.20 -13.31 -5.52
N VAL A 234 1.88 -13.13 -4.41
CA VAL A 234 2.10 -14.19 -3.40
C VAL A 234 0.79 -14.58 -2.70
N ALA A 235 -0.20 -13.69 -2.72
CA ALA A 235 -1.52 -13.94 -2.15
C ALA A 235 -2.32 -14.99 -2.94
N SER A 236 -2.06 -15.14 -4.24
CA SER A 236 -2.84 -16.01 -5.15
C SER A 236 -2.26 -17.40 -5.35
N ILE A 237 -1.09 -17.71 -4.80
CA ILE A 237 -0.39 -18.98 -4.99
C ILE A 237 -0.02 -19.64 -3.66
N SER A 238 0.16 -20.96 -3.66
CA SER A 238 0.59 -21.70 -2.47
C SER A 238 2.04 -21.39 -2.10
N GLU A 239 2.42 -21.65 -0.85
CA GLU A 239 3.81 -21.51 -0.39
C GLU A 239 4.78 -22.35 -1.23
N GLU A 240 4.40 -23.58 -1.61
CA GLU A 240 5.18 -24.43 -2.50
C GLU A 240 5.46 -23.74 -3.85
N LYS A 241 4.43 -23.12 -4.45
CA LYS A 241 4.60 -22.35 -5.69
C LYS A 241 5.47 -21.12 -5.48
N CYS A 242 5.37 -20.44 -4.33
CA CYS A 242 6.26 -19.33 -3.98
C CYS A 242 7.73 -19.75 -3.96
N ARG A 243 8.05 -20.96 -3.46
CA ARG A 243 9.42 -21.50 -3.46
C ARG A 243 9.93 -21.84 -4.86
N ARG A 244 9.07 -22.26 -5.75
CA ARG A 244 9.49 -22.73 -7.10
C ARG A 244 9.57 -21.60 -8.14
N LEU A 245 8.71 -20.61 -8.00
CA LEU A 245 8.50 -19.59 -9.02
C LEU A 245 9.73 -18.70 -9.31
N PRO A 246 10.55 -18.28 -8.33
CA PRO A 246 11.72 -17.45 -8.59
C PRO A 246 12.72 -18.06 -9.57
N ALA A 247 13.01 -19.35 -9.46
CA ALA A 247 13.93 -20.03 -10.38
C ALA A 247 13.35 -20.09 -11.82
N ILE A 248 12.05 -20.29 -11.95
CA ILE A 248 11.35 -20.30 -13.26
C ILE A 248 11.42 -18.90 -13.90
N ILE A 249 11.16 -17.86 -13.13
CA ILE A 249 11.21 -16.47 -13.62
C ILE A 249 12.66 -16.13 -14.04
N LYS A 250 13.66 -16.47 -13.21
CA LYS A 250 15.06 -16.23 -13.52
C LYS A 250 15.48 -16.89 -14.83
N ALA A 251 15.11 -18.16 -15.01
CA ALA A 251 15.39 -18.89 -16.23
C ALA A 251 14.70 -18.27 -17.47
N ALA A 252 13.49 -17.75 -17.33
CA ALA A 252 12.79 -17.04 -18.40
C ALA A 252 13.51 -15.73 -18.78
N MET A 253 13.97 -14.97 -17.79
CA MET A 253 14.71 -13.72 -18.02
C MET A 253 16.10 -13.92 -18.66
N GLU A 254 16.69 -15.11 -18.54
CA GLU A 254 18.02 -15.44 -19.09
C GLU A 254 17.97 -16.03 -20.49
N LYS A 255 16.79 -16.23 -21.09
CA LYS A 255 16.67 -16.76 -22.46
C LYS A 255 17.25 -15.79 -23.49
N PRO A 256 17.99 -16.28 -24.50
CA PRO A 256 18.57 -15.41 -25.53
C PRO A 256 17.49 -14.61 -26.28
N GLY A 257 17.72 -13.29 -26.36
CA GLY A 257 16.82 -12.36 -27.06
C GLY A 257 15.82 -11.63 -26.18
N MET A 258 16.01 -11.76 -24.88
CA MET A 258 15.28 -10.97 -23.86
C MET A 258 16.12 -9.87 -23.29
#